data_95ca6d4d6bffd8c205cc4121ba15b20d
#
_entry.id   95ca6d4d6bffd8c205cc4121ba15b20d
#
_cell.length_a   1.000
_cell.length_b   1.000
_cell.length_c   1.000
_cell.angle_alpha   90.00
_cell.angle_beta   90.00
_cell.angle_gamma   90.00
#
_symmetry.space_group_name_H-M   'P 1'
#
loop_
_entity.id
_entity.type
_entity.pdbx_description
1 polymer ?
#
loop_
_entity_poly.entity_id
_entity_poly.type
_entity_poly.pdbx_seq_one_letter_code
_entity_poly.pdbx_strand_id
1 'polypeptide(L)'
;TDIAILVVAADDGVMPQTVEAINHAKAAGIEIIVAINKIDKPNANVDRVKQELSEYELIPEDWGGSTIFVPVSAHTHEGIDELLEMILLTAEVLELKANPKRNARGLVIEAQLDKGRGAVATVLVQKGTLHVGDPIAAGSSYGRVRAMIDENGRRVKVATPSTPVEILGLSDVPNAGEIFVSMDSEKEARNFAETFISEGKNKLIEDTKTRMSLDDLFSQIQSGNVKELNIIVKADVQGSVEAVKQSLVKLSNDEVVVK
;
A
#
# COMPACT_ATOMS: atom_id res chain seq x y z
N THR A 1 -0.69 7.55 -4.02
CA THR A 1 -2.15 7.81 -4.06
C THR A 1 -2.36 9.29 -3.90
N ASP A 2 -3.18 9.87 -4.76
CA ASP A 2 -3.41 11.32 -4.79
C ASP A 2 -4.81 11.64 -4.25
N ILE A 3 -5.77 10.74 -4.45
CA ILE A 3 -7.14 10.81 -3.93
C ILE A 3 -7.50 9.46 -3.32
N ALA A 4 -8.17 9.47 -2.18
CA ALA A 4 -8.70 8.27 -1.52
C ALA A 4 -10.22 8.28 -1.57
N ILE A 5 -10.83 7.17 -1.97
CA ILE A 5 -12.28 6.96 -1.88
C ILE A 5 -12.55 6.12 -0.65
N LEU A 6 -13.17 6.71 0.35
CA LEU A 6 -13.58 6.03 1.57
C LEU A 6 -15.00 5.48 1.38
N VAL A 7 -15.12 4.17 1.29
CA VAL A 7 -16.43 3.51 1.13
C VAL A 7 -16.98 3.12 2.49
N VAL A 8 -18.14 3.66 2.84
CA VAL A 8 -18.84 3.38 4.10
C VAL A 8 -20.26 2.90 3.80
N ALA A 9 -20.69 1.83 4.45
CA ALA A 9 -22.04 1.31 4.23
C ALA A 9 -23.07 2.13 5.02
N ALA A 10 -24.16 2.53 4.36
CA ALA A 10 -25.23 3.33 4.96
C ALA A 10 -26.00 2.60 6.07
N ASP A 11 -25.99 1.27 6.06
CA ASP A 11 -26.64 0.42 7.06
C ASP A 11 -25.74 0.11 8.26
N ASP A 12 -24.41 -0.01 8.05
CA ASP A 12 -23.45 -0.40 9.10
C ASP A 12 -22.84 0.81 9.84
N GLY A 13 -22.63 1.94 9.15
CA GLY A 13 -21.96 3.12 9.70
C GLY A 13 -20.44 3.01 9.74
N VAL A 14 -19.80 3.79 10.63
CA VAL A 14 -18.33 3.83 10.76
C VAL A 14 -17.82 2.65 11.57
N MET A 15 -17.02 1.80 10.94
CA MET A 15 -16.40 0.63 11.52
C MET A 15 -14.94 0.88 11.91
N PRO A 16 -14.30 0.08 12.79
CA PRO A 16 -12.90 0.26 13.17
C PRO A 16 -11.94 0.34 11.98
N GLN A 17 -12.17 -0.45 10.93
CA GLN A 17 -11.39 -0.42 9.69
C GLN A 17 -11.55 0.90 8.93
N THR A 18 -12.74 1.50 8.99
CA THR A 18 -13.01 2.83 8.41
C THR A 18 -12.18 3.88 9.11
N VAL A 19 -12.11 3.84 10.44
CA VAL A 19 -11.30 4.77 11.25
C VAL A 19 -9.81 4.63 10.92
N GLU A 20 -9.33 3.39 10.77
CA GLU A 20 -7.95 3.13 10.38
C GLU A 20 -7.64 3.72 8.99
N ALA A 21 -8.53 3.53 8.02
CA ALA A 21 -8.38 4.09 6.67
C ALA A 21 -8.36 5.62 6.68
N ILE A 22 -9.23 6.27 7.48
CA ILE A 22 -9.24 7.73 7.67
C ILE A 22 -7.90 8.20 8.21
N ASN A 23 -7.40 7.55 9.27
CA ASN A 23 -6.14 7.93 9.90
C ASN A 23 -4.96 7.79 8.93
N HIS A 24 -4.92 6.73 8.13
CA HIS A 24 -3.89 6.55 7.10
C HIS A 24 -3.95 7.61 6.01
N ALA A 25 -5.14 7.94 5.50
CA ALA A 25 -5.30 8.96 4.48
C ALA A 25 -4.92 10.35 5.00
N LYS A 26 -5.34 10.70 6.22
CA LYS A 26 -4.97 11.95 6.89
C LYS A 26 -3.46 12.06 7.16
N ALA A 27 -2.85 11.00 7.68
CA ALA A 27 -1.40 10.95 7.92
C ALA A 27 -0.59 11.11 6.64
N ALA A 28 -1.12 10.66 5.51
CA ALA A 28 -0.53 10.83 4.19
C ALA A 28 -0.87 12.16 3.51
N GLY A 29 -1.74 13.01 4.10
CA GLY A 29 -2.19 14.26 3.53
C GLY A 29 -2.96 14.10 2.22
N ILE A 30 -3.73 13.01 2.08
CA ILE A 30 -4.47 12.65 0.87
C ILE A 30 -5.89 13.18 0.98
N GLU A 31 -6.41 13.76 -0.11
CA GLU A 31 -7.81 14.18 -0.22
C GLU A 31 -8.73 12.97 -0.16
N ILE A 32 -9.82 13.07 0.64
CA ILE A 32 -10.77 11.98 0.87
C ILE A 32 -12.12 12.34 0.25
N ILE A 33 -12.63 11.47 -0.61
CA ILE A 33 -14.02 11.47 -1.09
C ILE A 33 -14.74 10.33 -0.38
N VAL A 34 -15.87 10.61 0.24
CA VAL A 34 -16.67 9.60 0.94
C VAL A 34 -17.77 9.08 0.04
N ALA A 35 -17.75 7.78 -0.25
CA ALA A 35 -18.83 7.09 -0.94
C ALA A 35 -19.69 6.32 0.08
N ILE A 36 -20.91 6.81 0.34
CA ILE A 36 -21.84 6.14 1.25
C ILE A 36 -22.61 5.10 0.45
N ASN A 37 -22.20 3.84 0.57
CA ASN A 37 -22.72 2.72 -0.21
C ASN A 37 -23.93 2.05 0.44
N LYS A 38 -24.65 1.23 -0.32
CA LYS A 38 -25.82 0.44 0.07
C LYS A 38 -27.04 1.31 0.41
N ILE A 39 -27.22 2.45 -0.30
CA ILE A 39 -28.41 3.31 -0.10
C ILE A 39 -29.72 2.64 -0.51
N ASP A 40 -29.64 1.57 -1.29
CA ASP A 40 -30.79 0.73 -1.70
C ASP A 40 -31.39 -0.11 -0.56
N LYS A 41 -30.69 -0.24 0.57
CA LYS A 41 -31.19 -1.02 1.71
C LYS A 41 -32.22 -0.26 2.54
N PRO A 42 -33.26 -0.97 3.08
CA PRO A 42 -34.32 -0.34 3.87
C PRO A 42 -33.83 0.30 5.18
N ASN A 43 -32.68 -0.14 5.70
CA ASN A 43 -32.07 0.40 6.92
C ASN A 43 -30.95 1.43 6.62
N ALA A 44 -30.81 1.86 5.39
CA ALA A 44 -29.81 2.86 5.01
C ALA A 44 -30.12 4.20 5.69
N ASN A 45 -29.09 4.80 6.30
CA ASN A 45 -29.21 6.11 6.94
C ASN A 45 -27.96 6.95 6.62
N VAL A 46 -28.04 7.74 5.57
CA VAL A 46 -26.96 8.59 5.07
C VAL A 46 -26.58 9.68 6.08
N ASP A 47 -27.57 10.30 6.71
CA ASP A 47 -27.35 11.39 7.68
C ASP A 47 -26.63 10.92 8.93
N ARG A 48 -26.95 9.72 9.42
CA ARG A 48 -26.21 9.10 10.53
C ARG A 48 -24.75 8.90 10.19
N VAL A 49 -24.45 8.38 9.00
CA VAL A 49 -23.07 8.16 8.55
C VAL A 49 -22.32 9.48 8.41
N LYS A 50 -22.94 10.52 7.85
CA LYS A 50 -22.37 11.87 7.79
C LYS A 50 -22.04 12.41 9.19
N GLN A 51 -22.92 12.20 10.16
CA GLN A 51 -22.72 12.61 11.55
C GLN A 51 -21.56 11.86 12.21
N GLU A 52 -21.53 10.52 12.08
CA GLU A 52 -20.44 9.69 12.62
C GLU A 52 -19.08 10.08 12.02
N LEU A 53 -19.00 10.36 10.70
CA LEU A 53 -17.77 10.76 10.04
C LEU A 53 -17.32 12.18 10.41
N SER A 54 -18.26 13.07 10.78
CA SER A 54 -17.94 14.42 11.25
C SER A 54 -17.15 14.40 12.57
N GLU A 55 -17.30 13.36 13.41
CA GLU A 55 -16.48 13.17 14.62
C GLU A 55 -14.99 12.92 14.27
N TYR A 56 -14.72 12.47 13.07
CA TYR A 56 -13.38 12.27 12.50
C TYR A 56 -12.94 13.43 11.60
N GLU A 57 -13.54 14.62 11.74
CA GLU A 57 -13.23 15.83 10.96
C GLU A 57 -13.47 15.68 9.44
N LEU A 58 -14.28 14.71 9.02
CA LEU A 58 -14.79 14.61 7.67
C LEU A 58 -16.18 15.26 7.63
N ILE A 59 -16.20 16.59 7.44
CA ILE A 59 -17.42 17.38 7.48
C ILE A 59 -17.93 17.58 6.07
N PRO A 60 -19.21 17.23 5.77
CA PRO A 60 -19.83 17.44 4.47
C PRO A 60 -19.83 18.93 4.04
N GLU A 61 -19.74 19.19 2.75
CA GLU A 61 -19.88 20.54 2.19
C GLU A 61 -21.21 21.18 2.58
N ASP A 62 -22.30 20.43 2.59
CA ASP A 62 -23.64 20.88 3.01
C ASP A 62 -23.67 21.42 4.46
N TRP A 63 -22.73 20.99 5.30
CA TRP A 63 -22.59 21.40 6.70
C TRP A 63 -21.46 22.43 6.91
N GLY A 64 -20.93 22.96 5.79
CA GLY A 64 -19.86 23.96 5.82
C GLY A 64 -18.44 23.39 5.91
N GLY A 65 -18.28 22.08 5.67
CA GLY A 65 -16.98 21.44 5.55
C GLY A 65 -16.42 21.48 4.13
N SER A 66 -15.42 20.65 3.89
CA SER A 66 -14.74 20.53 2.59
C SER A 66 -14.75 19.10 2.02
N THR A 67 -15.33 18.15 2.73
CA THR A 67 -15.31 16.75 2.31
C THR A 67 -16.50 16.46 1.40
N ILE A 68 -16.23 15.85 0.26
CA ILE A 68 -17.25 15.44 -0.71
C ILE A 68 -17.86 14.12 -0.25
N PHE A 69 -19.19 14.08 -0.15
CA PHE A 69 -19.97 12.90 0.18
C PHE A 69 -20.89 12.54 -0.97
N VAL A 70 -20.75 11.32 -1.49
CA VAL A 70 -21.59 10.82 -2.58
C VAL A 70 -22.35 9.59 -2.13
N PRO A 71 -23.68 9.65 -2.03
CA PRO A 71 -24.51 8.46 -1.78
C PRO A 71 -24.52 7.57 -3.01
N VAL A 72 -24.20 6.27 -2.83
CA VAL A 72 -24.12 5.32 -3.95
C VAL A 72 -24.76 3.98 -3.62
N SER A 73 -25.16 3.26 -4.64
CA SER A 73 -25.47 1.84 -4.55
C SER A 73 -24.68 1.07 -5.60
N ALA A 74 -23.72 0.28 -5.15
CA ALA A 74 -22.99 -0.61 -6.04
C ALA A 74 -23.88 -1.71 -6.66
N HIS A 75 -25.03 -2.02 -6.05
CA HIS A 75 -25.97 -3.01 -6.54
C HIS A 75 -26.87 -2.46 -7.66
N THR A 76 -27.39 -1.25 -7.50
CA THR A 76 -28.28 -0.60 -8.49
C THR A 76 -27.53 0.32 -9.46
N HIS A 77 -26.25 0.57 -9.21
CA HIS A 77 -25.40 1.56 -9.90
C HIS A 77 -25.85 3.02 -9.71
N GLU A 78 -26.75 3.30 -8.79
CA GLU A 78 -27.19 4.66 -8.45
C GLU A 78 -26.03 5.45 -7.83
N GLY A 79 -25.82 6.71 -8.25
CA GLY A 79 -24.78 7.61 -7.74
C GLY A 79 -23.34 7.30 -8.22
N ILE A 80 -23.12 6.23 -8.99
CA ILE A 80 -21.77 5.86 -9.44
C ILE A 80 -21.22 6.89 -10.45
N ASP A 81 -22.04 7.36 -11.38
CA ASP A 81 -21.62 8.37 -12.35
C ASP A 81 -21.27 9.69 -11.65
N GLU A 82 -22.04 10.10 -10.63
CA GLU A 82 -21.77 11.27 -9.80
C GLU A 82 -20.43 11.11 -9.04
N LEU A 83 -20.18 9.93 -8.47
CA LEU A 83 -18.91 9.63 -7.81
C LEU A 83 -17.74 9.79 -8.77
N LEU A 84 -17.84 9.28 -10.00
CA LEU A 84 -16.80 9.41 -11.02
C LEU A 84 -16.58 10.87 -11.43
N GLU A 85 -17.65 11.67 -11.57
CA GLU A 85 -17.55 13.10 -11.84
C GLU A 85 -16.84 13.83 -10.70
N MET A 86 -17.15 13.52 -9.44
CA MET A 86 -16.49 14.14 -8.28
C MET A 86 -15.00 13.79 -8.22
N ILE A 87 -14.62 12.55 -8.57
CA ILE A 87 -13.21 12.13 -8.65
C ILE A 87 -12.48 12.95 -9.72
N LEU A 88 -13.07 13.11 -10.90
CA LEU A 88 -12.47 13.89 -12.00
C LEU A 88 -12.34 15.36 -11.64
N LEU A 89 -13.37 15.94 -11.04
CA LEU A 89 -13.37 17.33 -10.58
C LEU A 89 -12.29 17.57 -9.51
N THR A 90 -12.19 16.68 -8.52
CA THR A 90 -11.15 16.75 -7.48
C THR A 90 -9.75 16.63 -8.09
N ALA A 91 -9.55 15.72 -9.04
CA ALA A 91 -8.28 15.57 -9.73
C ALA A 91 -7.89 16.81 -10.54
N GLU A 92 -8.87 17.52 -11.14
CA GLU A 92 -8.65 18.77 -11.85
C GLU A 92 -8.28 19.91 -10.89
N VAL A 93 -9.01 20.06 -9.79
CA VAL A 93 -8.72 21.04 -8.74
C VAL A 93 -7.35 20.86 -8.13
N LEU A 94 -6.93 19.61 -7.88
CA LEU A 94 -5.61 19.27 -7.37
C LEU A 94 -4.49 19.43 -8.40
N GLU A 95 -4.83 19.73 -9.67
CA GLU A 95 -3.87 19.84 -10.77
C GLU A 95 -2.85 18.68 -10.84
N LEU A 96 -3.33 17.45 -10.71
CA LEU A 96 -2.47 16.26 -10.66
C LEU A 96 -1.64 16.13 -11.94
N LYS A 97 -0.32 16.21 -11.80
CA LYS A 97 0.63 16.21 -12.93
C LYS A 97 1.73 15.18 -12.71
N ALA A 98 2.12 14.48 -13.75
CA ALA A 98 3.27 13.60 -13.77
C ALA A 98 4.12 13.83 -15.03
N ASN A 99 5.45 13.72 -14.90
CA ASN A 99 6.34 13.85 -16.05
C ASN A 99 6.60 12.45 -16.64
N PRO A 100 6.10 12.14 -17.85
CA PRO A 100 6.34 10.86 -18.52
C PRO A 100 7.75 10.75 -19.16
N LYS A 101 8.43 11.89 -19.39
CA LYS A 101 9.72 11.93 -20.11
C LYS A 101 10.93 11.80 -19.17
N ARG A 102 10.90 10.82 -18.27
CA ARG A 102 12.04 10.50 -17.38
C ARG A 102 12.06 9.01 -17.11
N ASN A 103 13.10 8.54 -16.45
CA ASN A 103 13.19 7.17 -15.95
C ASN A 103 12.01 6.85 -15.05
N ALA A 104 11.42 5.67 -15.26
CA ALA A 104 10.25 5.24 -14.53
C ALA A 104 10.55 5.13 -13.02
N ARG A 105 9.61 5.59 -12.22
CA ARG A 105 9.60 5.40 -10.77
C ARG A 105 8.18 5.14 -10.32
N GLY A 106 8.03 4.23 -9.38
CA GLY A 106 6.73 3.91 -8.81
C GLY A 106 6.86 3.02 -7.58
N LEU A 107 5.78 2.36 -7.24
CA LEU A 107 5.68 1.49 -6.08
C LEU A 107 5.41 0.06 -6.49
N VAL A 108 5.98 -0.87 -5.74
CA VAL A 108 5.59 -2.29 -5.77
C VAL A 108 4.31 -2.43 -4.95
N ILE A 109 3.22 -2.83 -5.60
CA ILE A 109 1.94 -3.07 -4.92
C ILE A 109 1.93 -4.46 -4.29
N GLU A 110 2.39 -5.45 -5.06
CA GLU A 110 2.41 -6.85 -4.68
C GLU A 110 3.54 -7.57 -5.41
N ALA A 111 4.10 -8.58 -4.79
CA ALA A 111 5.07 -9.44 -5.45
C ALA A 111 4.98 -10.88 -4.95
N GLN A 112 5.29 -11.81 -5.85
CA GLN A 112 5.22 -13.24 -5.57
C GLN A 112 6.27 -14.02 -6.38
N LEU A 113 6.59 -15.22 -5.91
CA LEU A 113 7.42 -16.16 -6.65
C LEU A 113 6.53 -17.16 -7.40
N ASP A 114 6.39 -16.96 -8.69
CA ASP A 114 5.68 -17.90 -9.57
C ASP A 114 6.60 -19.07 -10.00
N LYS A 115 6.10 -20.31 -9.88
CA LYS A 115 6.89 -21.53 -10.16
C LYS A 115 7.37 -21.62 -11.62
N GLY A 116 6.65 -20.99 -12.56
CA GLY A 116 6.97 -21.05 -13.99
C GLY A 116 7.61 -19.77 -14.52
N ARG A 117 7.25 -18.63 -13.96
CA ARG A 117 7.64 -17.29 -14.44
C ARG A 117 8.75 -16.64 -13.62
N GLY A 118 9.06 -17.19 -12.43
CA GLY A 118 10.05 -16.63 -11.49
C GLY A 118 9.46 -15.50 -10.64
N ALA A 119 10.28 -14.52 -10.26
CA ALA A 119 9.81 -13.36 -9.53
C ALA A 119 8.89 -12.50 -10.40
N VAL A 120 7.69 -12.28 -9.90
CA VAL A 120 6.61 -11.49 -10.52
C VAL A 120 6.24 -10.38 -9.56
N ALA A 121 6.17 -9.14 -10.03
CA ALA A 121 5.76 -8.01 -9.21
C ALA A 121 4.73 -7.15 -9.95
N THR A 122 3.65 -6.80 -9.26
CA THR A 122 2.70 -5.78 -9.71
C THR A 122 3.18 -4.43 -9.24
N VAL A 123 3.45 -3.53 -10.16
CA VAL A 123 3.95 -2.19 -9.89
C VAL A 123 3.01 -1.13 -10.41
N LEU A 124 2.93 0.00 -9.70
CA LEU A 124 2.25 1.20 -10.16
C LEU A 124 3.28 2.23 -10.57
N VAL A 125 3.31 2.57 -11.85
CA VAL A 125 4.16 3.66 -12.36
C VAL A 125 3.59 4.99 -11.89
N GLN A 126 4.37 5.77 -11.14
CA GLN A 126 3.96 7.09 -10.64
C GLN A 126 4.55 8.22 -11.49
N LYS A 127 5.78 8.07 -11.94
CA LYS A 127 6.50 9.07 -12.74
C LYS A 127 7.35 8.38 -13.79
N GLY A 128 7.59 9.03 -14.91
CA GLY A 128 8.35 8.47 -16.01
C GLY A 128 7.56 7.44 -16.81
N THR A 129 8.20 6.78 -17.72
CA THR A 129 7.61 5.74 -18.56
C THR A 129 8.47 4.48 -18.49
N LEU A 130 7.86 3.36 -18.17
CA LEU A 130 8.52 2.06 -18.09
C LEU A 130 8.36 1.32 -19.42
N HIS A 131 9.47 0.77 -19.91
CA HIS A 131 9.48 -0.02 -21.16
C HIS A 131 9.95 -1.44 -20.90
N VAL A 132 9.50 -2.35 -21.75
CA VAL A 132 10.10 -3.68 -21.82
C VAL A 132 11.56 -3.55 -22.26
N GLY A 133 12.47 -4.14 -21.49
CA GLY A 133 13.91 -4.03 -21.70
C GLY A 133 14.61 -3.09 -20.72
N ASP A 134 13.89 -2.24 -20.00
CA ASP A 134 14.49 -1.33 -19.04
C ASP A 134 15.13 -2.08 -17.86
N PRO A 135 16.36 -1.68 -17.47
CA PRO A 135 16.93 -2.13 -16.20
C PRO A 135 16.19 -1.48 -15.05
N ILE A 136 15.81 -2.25 -14.05
CA ILE A 136 15.07 -1.79 -12.86
C ILE A 136 15.69 -2.30 -11.57
N ALA A 137 15.52 -1.52 -10.51
CA ALA A 137 15.79 -1.92 -9.13
C ALA A 137 14.55 -1.66 -8.27
N ALA A 138 14.24 -2.57 -7.35
CA ALA A 138 13.16 -2.46 -6.38
C ALA A 138 13.65 -3.03 -5.06
N GLY A 139 13.92 -2.15 -4.07
CA GLY A 139 14.52 -2.57 -2.81
C GLY A 139 15.83 -3.32 -3.00
N SER A 140 15.87 -4.56 -2.50
CA SER A 140 17.01 -5.47 -2.65
C SER A 140 17.05 -6.23 -3.97
N SER A 141 15.99 -6.13 -4.77
CA SER A 141 15.85 -6.83 -6.05
C SER A 141 16.22 -5.93 -7.22
N TYR A 142 16.81 -6.50 -8.25
CA TYR A 142 17.13 -5.81 -9.50
C TYR A 142 16.92 -6.75 -10.68
N GLY A 143 16.88 -6.20 -11.89
CA GLY A 143 16.77 -7.00 -13.09
C GLY A 143 16.44 -6.16 -14.32
N ARG A 144 16.02 -6.85 -15.37
CA ARG A 144 15.57 -6.23 -16.60
C ARG A 144 14.11 -6.63 -16.88
N VAL A 145 13.27 -5.68 -17.19
CA VAL A 145 11.87 -5.94 -17.53
C VAL A 145 11.80 -6.83 -18.77
N ARG A 146 11.46 -8.11 -18.60
CA ARG A 146 11.34 -9.07 -19.70
C ARG A 146 9.98 -9.00 -20.36
N ALA A 147 8.94 -8.74 -19.58
CA ALA A 147 7.58 -8.57 -20.04
C ALA A 147 6.79 -7.72 -19.05
N MET A 148 5.78 -7.02 -19.55
CA MET A 148 4.77 -6.34 -18.77
C MET A 148 3.39 -6.85 -19.21
N ILE A 149 2.49 -7.00 -18.24
CA ILE A 149 1.12 -7.48 -18.43
C ILE A 149 0.20 -6.47 -17.76
N ASP A 150 -0.83 -6.03 -18.47
CA ASP A 150 -1.84 -5.11 -17.96
C ASP A 150 -2.87 -5.84 -17.08
N GLU A 151 -3.81 -5.10 -16.50
CA GLU A 151 -4.89 -5.61 -15.67
C GLU A 151 -5.87 -6.55 -16.40
N ASN A 152 -5.84 -6.54 -17.73
CA ASN A 152 -6.64 -7.43 -18.58
C ASN A 152 -5.89 -8.70 -19.01
N GLY A 153 -4.65 -8.90 -18.50
CA GLY A 153 -3.81 -10.04 -18.86
C GLY A 153 -3.12 -9.91 -20.25
N ARG A 154 -3.10 -8.70 -20.83
CA ARG A 154 -2.50 -8.45 -22.16
C ARG A 154 -1.05 -8.00 -22.00
N ARG A 155 -0.18 -8.47 -22.90
CA ARG A 155 1.20 -7.99 -22.92
C ARG A 155 1.27 -6.56 -23.45
N VAL A 156 1.86 -5.68 -22.67
CA VAL A 156 2.12 -4.29 -23.03
C VAL A 156 3.62 -4.02 -23.12
N LYS A 157 4.02 -3.07 -23.96
CA LYS A 157 5.44 -2.70 -24.13
C LYS A 157 5.83 -1.45 -23.36
N VAL A 158 4.84 -0.66 -22.99
CA VAL A 158 5.00 0.67 -22.38
C VAL A 158 3.98 0.82 -21.27
N ALA A 159 4.42 1.32 -20.12
CA ALA A 159 3.55 1.72 -19.01
C ALA A 159 3.87 3.18 -18.63
N THR A 160 2.87 4.05 -18.78
CA THR A 160 2.94 5.49 -18.47
C THR A 160 2.58 5.75 -17.00
N PRO A 161 2.70 6.99 -16.49
CA PRO A 161 2.24 7.32 -15.15
C PRO A 161 0.79 6.88 -14.91
N SER A 162 0.49 6.47 -13.68
CA SER A 162 -0.80 5.94 -13.20
C SER A 162 -1.21 4.61 -13.82
N THR A 163 -0.28 3.91 -14.50
CA THR A 163 -0.57 2.59 -15.10
C THR A 163 -0.05 1.48 -14.17
N PRO A 164 -0.92 0.60 -13.65
CA PRO A 164 -0.50 -0.63 -12.97
C PRO A 164 -0.10 -1.67 -14.01
N VAL A 165 1.02 -2.36 -13.78
CA VAL A 165 1.48 -3.46 -14.63
C VAL A 165 2.13 -4.57 -13.79
N GLU A 166 1.88 -5.81 -14.15
CA GLU A 166 2.64 -6.95 -13.68
C GLU A 166 3.94 -7.03 -14.49
N ILE A 167 5.09 -7.05 -13.81
CA ILE A 167 6.40 -7.12 -14.43
C ILE A 167 7.08 -8.45 -14.16
N LEU A 168 7.84 -8.93 -15.13
CA LEU A 168 8.66 -10.14 -15.07
C LEU A 168 10.11 -9.78 -15.32
N GLY A 169 11.03 -10.42 -14.61
CA GLY A 169 12.47 -10.30 -14.87
C GLY A 169 13.31 -9.77 -13.73
N LEU A 170 12.74 -9.62 -12.55
CA LEU A 170 13.47 -9.33 -11.30
C LEU A 170 14.29 -10.54 -10.86
N SER A 171 15.41 -10.30 -10.18
CA SER A 171 16.30 -11.33 -9.63
C SER A 171 15.70 -12.04 -8.42
N ASP A 172 14.86 -11.34 -7.67
CA ASP A 172 14.22 -11.83 -6.45
C ASP A 172 12.86 -11.11 -6.27
N VAL A 173 12.07 -11.53 -5.30
CA VAL A 173 10.77 -10.95 -4.97
C VAL A 173 10.97 -9.70 -4.10
N PRO A 174 10.63 -8.49 -4.59
CA PRO A 174 10.68 -7.28 -3.77
C PRO A 174 9.55 -7.27 -2.74
N ASN A 175 9.68 -6.44 -1.70
CA ASN A 175 8.61 -6.26 -0.73
C ASN A 175 7.52 -5.31 -1.27
N ALA A 176 6.28 -5.55 -0.85
CA ALA A 176 5.19 -4.63 -1.11
C ALA A 176 5.48 -3.27 -0.45
N GLY A 177 5.13 -2.17 -1.14
CA GLY A 177 5.42 -0.81 -0.69
C GLY A 177 6.83 -0.30 -1.02
N GLU A 178 7.74 -1.14 -1.51
CA GLU A 178 9.06 -0.69 -1.96
C GLU A 178 8.97 0.16 -3.23
N ILE A 179 9.87 1.13 -3.32
CA ILE A 179 9.99 1.97 -4.52
C ILE A 179 10.78 1.21 -5.57
N PHE A 180 10.26 1.13 -6.79
CA PHE A 180 11.06 0.74 -7.93
C PHE A 180 11.52 1.94 -8.74
N VAL A 181 12.68 1.82 -9.37
CA VAL A 181 13.27 2.85 -10.25
C VAL A 181 13.87 2.17 -11.47
N SER A 182 13.61 2.70 -12.68
CA SER A 182 14.35 2.30 -13.86
C SER A 182 15.67 3.06 -13.93
N MET A 183 16.70 2.40 -14.40
CA MET A 183 18.08 2.87 -14.48
C MET A 183 18.57 2.87 -15.94
N ASP A 184 19.68 3.55 -16.21
CA ASP A 184 20.24 3.58 -17.56
C ASP A 184 21.00 2.29 -17.90
N SER A 185 21.48 1.57 -16.87
CA SER A 185 22.19 0.32 -17.03
C SER A 185 21.86 -0.71 -15.96
N GLU A 186 21.99 -1.99 -16.29
CA GLU A 186 21.80 -3.09 -15.34
C GLU A 186 22.83 -3.08 -14.21
N LYS A 187 24.05 -2.55 -14.48
CA LYS A 187 25.08 -2.37 -13.47
C LYS A 187 24.66 -1.35 -12.40
N GLU A 188 24.02 -0.26 -12.81
CA GLU A 188 23.49 0.73 -11.88
C GLU A 188 22.36 0.16 -11.05
N ALA A 189 21.42 -0.58 -11.67
CA ALA A 189 20.33 -1.24 -10.98
C ALA A 189 20.85 -2.23 -9.91
N ARG A 190 21.88 -3.00 -10.24
CA ARG A 190 22.54 -3.90 -9.30
C ARG A 190 23.22 -3.15 -8.16
N ASN A 191 23.99 -2.13 -8.45
CA ASN A 191 24.68 -1.31 -7.43
C ASN A 191 23.66 -0.68 -6.47
N PHE A 192 22.54 -0.19 -6.99
CA PHE A 192 21.46 0.36 -6.16
C PHE A 192 20.90 -0.67 -5.20
N ALA A 193 20.58 -1.88 -5.68
CA ALA A 193 20.09 -2.97 -4.83
C ALA A 193 21.12 -3.39 -3.77
N GLU A 194 22.41 -3.49 -4.12
CA GLU A 194 23.49 -3.80 -3.19
C GLU A 194 23.65 -2.73 -2.10
N THR A 195 23.50 -1.45 -2.46
CA THR A 195 23.51 -0.33 -1.50
C THR A 195 22.32 -0.43 -0.55
N PHE A 196 21.13 -0.70 -1.06
CA PHE A 196 19.93 -0.87 -0.26
C PHE A 196 20.09 -2.02 0.77
N ILE A 197 20.65 -3.15 0.35
CA ILE A 197 20.95 -4.28 1.24
C ILE A 197 21.94 -3.88 2.35
N SER A 198 22.99 -3.13 1.99
CA SER A 198 24.03 -2.71 2.95
C SER A 198 23.49 -1.72 3.97
N GLU A 199 22.67 -0.77 3.56
CA GLU A 199 22.00 0.18 4.44
C GLU A 199 21.00 -0.51 5.38
N GLY A 200 20.22 -1.47 4.86
CA GLY A 200 19.32 -2.30 5.68
C GLY A 200 20.05 -3.09 6.75
N LYS A 201 21.20 -3.69 6.42
CA LYS A 201 22.05 -4.38 7.40
C LYS A 201 22.61 -3.44 8.46
N ASN A 202 23.07 -2.25 8.06
CA ASN A 202 23.59 -1.26 9.00
C ASN A 202 22.50 -0.76 9.97
N LYS A 203 21.30 -0.49 9.50
CA LYS A 203 20.15 -0.15 10.37
C LYS A 203 19.83 -1.25 11.36
N LEU A 204 19.78 -2.51 10.93
CA LEU A 204 19.55 -3.64 11.82
C LEU A 204 20.64 -3.76 12.90
N ILE A 205 21.91 -3.49 12.56
CA ILE A 205 23.02 -3.51 13.52
C ILE A 205 22.90 -2.34 14.51
N GLU A 206 22.53 -1.15 14.05
CA GLU A 206 22.30 0.01 14.92
C GLU A 206 21.11 -0.21 15.84
N ASP A 207 19.98 -0.68 15.34
CA ASP A 207 18.79 -1.00 16.12
C ASP A 207 19.07 -2.09 17.16
N THR A 208 19.88 -3.09 16.82
CA THR A 208 20.30 -4.14 17.74
C THR A 208 21.24 -3.60 18.82
N LYS A 209 22.16 -2.70 18.47
CA LYS A 209 23.03 -2.04 19.45
C LYS A 209 22.26 -1.12 20.41
N THR A 210 21.26 -0.43 19.89
CA THR A 210 20.44 0.48 20.71
C THR A 210 19.51 -0.28 21.65
N ARG A 211 19.07 -1.49 21.27
CA ARG A 211 18.21 -2.36 22.11
C ARG A 211 18.96 -3.20 23.14
N MET A 212 20.28 -3.32 23.07
CA MET A 212 21.10 -4.02 24.05
C MET A 212 21.79 -3.03 24.99
N SER A 213 21.02 -2.27 25.76
CA SER A 213 21.58 -1.57 26.91
C SER A 213 21.83 -2.60 28.03
N LEU A 214 22.85 -2.33 28.89
CA LEU A 214 23.14 -3.21 30.04
C LEU A 214 21.92 -3.34 30.97
N ASP A 215 21.06 -2.33 31.05
CA ASP A 215 19.85 -2.35 31.84
C ASP A 215 18.78 -3.30 31.28
N ASP A 216 18.69 -3.44 29.95
CA ASP A 216 17.79 -4.43 29.30
C ASP A 216 18.27 -5.86 29.52
N LEU A 217 19.60 -6.09 29.53
CA LEU A 217 20.20 -7.39 29.88
C LEU A 217 19.92 -7.75 31.35
N PHE A 218 20.03 -6.79 32.27
CA PHE A 218 19.68 -7.01 33.67
C PHE A 218 18.20 -7.26 33.88
N SER A 219 17.34 -6.55 33.14
CA SER A 219 15.88 -6.75 33.16
C SER A 219 15.48 -8.12 32.60
N GLN A 220 16.13 -8.60 31.53
CA GLN A 220 15.93 -9.94 30.98
C GLN A 220 16.43 -11.05 31.91
N ILE A 221 17.50 -10.81 32.66
CA ILE A 221 18.01 -11.79 33.66
C ILE A 221 17.09 -11.83 34.89
N GLN A 222 16.49 -10.68 35.26
CA GLN A 222 15.56 -10.59 36.39
C GLN A 222 14.14 -11.09 36.08
N SER A 223 13.68 -10.96 34.84
CA SER A 223 12.37 -11.46 34.36
C SER A 223 12.38 -12.91 33.92
N GLY A 224 13.35 -13.72 34.36
CA GLY A 224 13.61 -15.13 34.00
C GLY A 224 12.36 -15.90 33.60
N ASN A 225 12.35 -16.38 32.34
CA ASN A 225 11.42 -17.33 31.73
C ASN A 225 10.29 -16.77 30.86
N VAL A 226 10.48 -15.69 30.11
CA VAL A 226 9.58 -15.45 28.97
C VAL A 226 9.86 -16.54 27.92
N LYS A 227 8.88 -17.39 27.65
CA LYS A 227 8.99 -18.44 26.62
C LYS A 227 8.90 -17.82 25.24
N GLU A 228 9.79 -18.19 24.34
CA GLU A 228 9.74 -17.77 22.94
C GLU A 228 8.99 -18.80 22.10
N LEU A 229 8.00 -18.34 21.34
CA LEU A 229 7.28 -19.13 20.36
C LEU A 229 7.75 -18.73 18.95
N ASN A 230 8.63 -19.53 18.36
CA ASN A 230 9.12 -19.28 17.00
C ASN A 230 8.17 -19.89 15.97
N ILE A 231 7.58 -19.05 15.10
CA ILE A 231 6.59 -19.46 14.09
C ILE A 231 7.12 -19.14 12.68
N ILE A 232 7.07 -20.13 11.80
CA ILE A 232 7.38 -19.94 10.38
C ILE A 232 6.07 -19.74 9.62
N VAL A 233 5.86 -18.55 9.06
CA VAL A 233 4.69 -18.22 8.22
C VAL A 233 5.08 -18.33 6.76
N LYS A 234 4.26 -19.05 5.97
CA LYS A 234 4.39 -19.16 4.52
C LYS A 234 3.04 -18.85 3.89
N ALA A 235 3.03 -18.01 2.87
CA ALA A 235 1.84 -17.70 2.07
C ALA A 235 2.23 -17.58 0.59
N ASP A 236 1.25 -17.46 -0.27
CA ASP A 236 1.38 -17.32 -1.72
C ASP A 236 1.87 -15.93 -2.14
N VAL A 237 1.51 -14.88 -1.37
CA VAL A 237 1.93 -13.50 -1.61
C VAL A 237 2.56 -12.87 -0.38
N GLN A 238 3.48 -11.94 -0.60
CA GLN A 238 4.26 -11.27 0.46
C GLN A 238 3.37 -10.52 1.45
N GLY A 239 2.36 -9.80 0.97
CA GLY A 239 1.44 -9.03 1.83
C GLY A 239 0.67 -9.91 2.83
N SER A 240 0.29 -11.13 2.44
CA SER A 240 -0.35 -12.10 3.35
C SER A 240 0.59 -12.56 4.46
N VAL A 241 1.88 -12.78 4.16
CA VAL A 241 2.89 -13.12 5.17
C VAL A 241 3.01 -12.01 6.21
N GLU A 242 3.09 -10.77 5.77
CA GLU A 242 3.22 -9.62 6.68
C GLU A 242 1.99 -9.43 7.56
N ALA A 243 0.78 -9.54 6.98
CA ALA A 243 -0.48 -9.41 7.73
C ALA A 243 -0.59 -10.48 8.83
N VAL A 244 -0.28 -11.74 8.52
CA VAL A 244 -0.30 -12.83 9.49
C VAL A 244 0.78 -12.62 10.54
N LYS A 245 2.01 -12.24 10.16
CA LYS A 245 3.10 -11.94 11.08
C LYS A 245 2.70 -10.86 12.08
N GLN A 246 2.16 -9.73 11.61
CA GLN A 246 1.73 -8.64 12.49
C GLN A 246 0.63 -9.07 13.45
N SER A 247 -0.33 -9.86 12.98
CA SER A 247 -1.41 -10.39 13.81
C SER A 247 -0.90 -11.34 14.89
N LEU A 248 0.05 -12.20 14.55
CA LEU A 248 0.65 -13.16 15.50
C LEU A 248 1.52 -12.45 16.55
N VAL A 249 2.32 -11.46 16.15
CA VAL A 249 3.14 -10.66 17.09
C VAL A 249 2.27 -9.92 18.10
N LYS A 250 1.09 -9.41 17.71
CA LYS A 250 0.14 -8.78 18.62
C LYS A 250 -0.45 -9.70 19.69
N LEU A 251 -0.36 -11.02 19.51
CA LEU A 251 -0.79 -12.01 20.50
C LEU A 251 0.26 -12.28 21.58
N SER A 252 1.45 -11.69 21.47
CA SER A 252 2.49 -11.77 22.51
C SER A 252 1.98 -11.23 23.85
N ASN A 253 2.33 -11.89 24.94
CA ASN A 253 2.03 -11.49 26.32
C ASN A 253 3.26 -11.60 27.20
N ASP A 254 3.13 -11.31 28.51
CA ASP A 254 4.24 -11.33 29.47
C ASP A 254 4.84 -12.72 29.70
N GLU A 255 4.15 -13.79 29.33
CA GLU A 255 4.62 -15.17 29.50
C GLU A 255 5.22 -15.75 28.22
N VAL A 256 4.72 -15.33 27.04
CA VAL A 256 5.11 -15.88 25.74
C VAL A 256 5.26 -14.76 24.71
N VAL A 257 6.44 -14.68 24.11
CA VAL A 257 6.72 -13.77 22.98
C VAL A 257 6.69 -14.57 21.67
N VAL A 258 5.89 -14.12 20.72
CA VAL A 258 5.84 -14.69 19.36
C VAL A 258 6.94 -14.04 18.51
N LYS A 259 7.77 -14.88 17.89
CA LYS A 259 8.86 -14.48 17.00
C LYS A 259 8.75 -15.13 15.62
#